data_c33e9c5d5355065672217112d55bb9b3
#
_entry.id   c33e9c5d5355065672217112d55bb9b3
#
_cell.length_a   1.000
_cell.length_b   1.000
_cell.length_c   1.000
_cell.angle_alpha   90.00
_cell.angle_beta   90.00
_cell.angle_gamma   90.00
#
_symmetry.space_group_name_H-M   'P 1'
#
loop_
_entity.id
_entity.type
_entity.pdbx_description
1 polymer ?
#
loop_
_entity_poly.entity_id
_entity_poly.type
_entity_poly.pdbx_seq_one_letter_code
_entity_poly.pdbx_strand_id
1 'polypeptide(L)'
;MVRLFLLIAALVAAPLAAAAKPIEVKVVVLTMFEVGQPTGDVAGEFQLWAERYPFRTEMTVPGIEKPLRVSDDGVVLMLAGMNARVRQSITALALDPRFDTRRAYWLVAGIAGVDPEAGSIGSAAWARYVVDADAAHEMDDREIPKDWPWGIYSLRTRKPGVKGSTDGATGMVWPLDMGLVSWAYGLTAGTELPDNDRLRAARAGYAAVTGTLPPKVFLGESLGTARFWHGEARNRWARDWVRMWTDDAGVFAMSNCEDHQVMDALVLLAPSGRVDPRRVLVLRTASNFTHARPGADPVFAFAPGGLEAGVEAAYRVGSPVVRALVDGWPTYARRLPGAPR
;
A
#
# COMPACT_ATOMS: atom_id res chain seq x y z
N MET A 1 3.75 76.03 -28.53
CA MET A 1 2.52 75.27 -28.26
C MET A 1 2.85 73.78 -28.28
N VAL A 2 3.02 73.21 -27.12
CA VAL A 2 3.32 71.79 -26.97
C VAL A 2 2.05 71.07 -26.50
N ARG A 3 1.51 70.19 -27.36
CA ARG A 3 0.30 69.40 -27.03
C ARG A 3 0.69 68.16 -26.22
N LEU A 4 0.32 68.12 -24.95
CA LEU A 4 0.44 67.01 -24.05
C LEU A 4 -0.65 65.98 -24.35
N PHE A 5 -0.30 64.78 -24.80
CA PHE A 5 -1.23 63.67 -24.98
C PHE A 5 -1.25 62.86 -23.67
N LEU A 6 -2.33 62.90 -22.90
CA LEU A 6 -2.61 62.03 -21.80
C LEU A 6 -3.11 60.67 -22.36
N LEU A 7 -2.29 59.64 -22.21
CA LEU A 7 -2.73 58.25 -22.43
C LEU A 7 -3.41 57.76 -21.14
N ILE A 8 -4.73 57.59 -21.20
CA ILE A 8 -5.47 56.90 -20.12
C ILE A 8 -5.39 55.42 -20.41
N ALA A 9 -4.56 54.70 -19.60
CA ALA A 9 -4.54 53.25 -19.59
C ALA A 9 -5.76 52.72 -18.81
N ALA A 10 -6.77 52.22 -19.53
CA ALA A 10 -7.90 51.52 -18.93
C ALA A 10 -7.41 50.15 -18.42
N LEU A 11 -7.24 49.98 -17.12
CA LEU A 11 -7.06 48.66 -16.48
C LEU A 11 -8.38 47.89 -16.66
N VAL A 12 -8.42 46.94 -17.57
CA VAL A 12 -9.48 45.93 -17.66
C VAL A 12 -9.25 44.96 -16.52
N ALA A 13 -9.95 45.14 -15.42
CA ALA A 13 -10.02 44.12 -14.35
C ALA A 13 -10.80 42.91 -14.91
N ALA A 14 -10.06 41.89 -15.37
CA ALA A 14 -10.67 40.61 -15.67
C ALA A 14 -11.29 40.06 -14.37
N PRO A 15 -12.56 39.58 -14.35
CA PRO A 15 -13.14 38.99 -13.18
C PRO A 15 -12.29 37.77 -12.81
N LEU A 16 -11.70 37.74 -11.60
CA LEU A 16 -11.15 36.55 -11.04
C LEU A 16 -12.32 35.53 -10.96
N ALA A 17 -12.30 34.56 -11.84
CA ALA A 17 -13.21 33.42 -11.72
C ALA A 17 -13.02 32.83 -10.32
N ALA A 18 -14.09 32.82 -9.52
CA ALA A 18 -14.03 32.22 -8.19
C ALA A 18 -13.55 30.78 -8.35
N ALA A 19 -12.39 30.46 -7.77
CA ALA A 19 -11.83 29.11 -7.82
C ALA A 19 -12.87 28.14 -7.25
N ALA A 20 -13.19 27.09 -8.00
CA ALA A 20 -14.11 26.05 -7.53
C ALA A 20 -13.61 25.49 -6.20
N LYS A 21 -14.55 25.23 -5.26
CA LYS A 21 -14.20 24.64 -3.96
C LYS A 21 -13.48 23.29 -4.20
N PRO A 22 -12.34 23.06 -3.56
CA PRO A 22 -11.65 21.76 -3.68
C PRO A 22 -12.57 20.59 -3.27
N ILE A 23 -12.42 19.47 -3.95
CA ILE A 23 -13.10 18.22 -3.60
C ILE A 23 -12.56 17.76 -2.25
N GLU A 24 -13.45 17.64 -1.25
CA GLU A 24 -13.08 17.03 0.04
C GLU A 24 -12.86 15.54 -0.16
N VAL A 25 -11.60 15.11 -0.12
CA VAL A 25 -11.24 13.69 -0.22
C VAL A 25 -11.36 13.05 1.15
N LYS A 26 -12.21 12.03 1.26
CA LYS A 26 -12.39 11.26 2.50
C LYS A 26 -11.48 10.04 2.53
N VAL A 27 -11.43 9.29 1.43
CA VAL A 27 -10.57 8.11 1.30
C VAL A 27 -9.91 8.11 -0.07
N VAL A 28 -8.60 7.88 -0.09
CA VAL A 28 -7.85 7.53 -1.30
C VAL A 28 -7.59 6.03 -1.26
N VAL A 29 -8.12 5.29 -2.23
CA VAL A 29 -7.80 3.89 -2.45
C VAL A 29 -6.63 3.81 -3.41
N LEU A 30 -5.51 3.31 -2.92
CA LEU A 30 -4.27 3.13 -3.67
C LEU A 30 -4.19 1.71 -4.20
N THR A 31 -4.12 1.59 -5.51
CA THR A 31 -3.82 0.35 -6.23
C THR A 31 -2.58 0.55 -7.09
N MET A 32 -1.78 -0.48 -7.34
CA MET A 32 -0.44 -0.30 -7.88
C MET A 32 -0.34 -0.65 -9.36
N PHE A 33 -1.16 -1.59 -9.83
CA PHE A 33 -1.17 -2.00 -11.22
C PHE A 33 -2.57 -2.42 -11.70
N GLU A 34 -2.72 -2.47 -13.00
CA GLU A 34 -3.86 -3.08 -13.68
C GLU A 34 -3.39 -3.98 -14.82
N VAL A 35 -4.18 -4.99 -15.14
CA VAL A 35 -3.91 -5.91 -16.25
C VAL A 35 -4.83 -5.53 -17.41
N GLY A 36 -4.25 -4.98 -18.49
CA GLY A 36 -5.04 -4.58 -19.67
C GLY A 36 -5.85 -3.29 -19.46
N GLN A 37 -7.16 -3.39 -19.55
CA GLN A 37 -8.07 -2.25 -19.43
C GLN A 37 -8.49 -1.98 -17.97
N PRO A 38 -8.91 -0.77 -17.64
CA PRO A 38 -9.39 -0.46 -16.29
C PRO A 38 -10.66 -1.18 -15.86
N THR A 39 -11.36 -1.80 -16.80
CA THR A 39 -12.64 -2.54 -16.60
C THR A 39 -12.85 -3.55 -17.71
N GLY A 40 -13.54 -4.65 -17.41
CA GLY A 40 -14.12 -5.56 -18.42
C GLY A 40 -13.20 -6.67 -18.94
N ASP A 41 -12.01 -6.86 -18.39
CA ASP A 41 -11.10 -7.95 -18.74
C ASP A 41 -10.55 -8.68 -17.51
N VAL A 42 -9.31 -9.15 -17.54
CA VAL A 42 -8.68 -9.79 -16.38
C VAL A 42 -8.28 -8.74 -15.36
N ALA A 43 -8.87 -8.80 -14.17
CA ALA A 43 -8.65 -7.79 -13.15
C ALA A 43 -7.23 -7.81 -12.57
N GLY A 44 -6.60 -6.63 -12.59
CA GLY A 44 -5.54 -6.27 -11.65
C GLY A 44 -6.13 -5.69 -10.36
N GLU A 45 -5.37 -4.86 -9.68
CA GLU A 45 -5.81 -4.29 -8.40
C GLU A 45 -6.89 -3.20 -8.53
N PHE A 46 -6.93 -2.49 -9.66
CA PHE A 46 -7.78 -1.33 -9.90
C PHE A 46 -9.20 -1.73 -10.32
N GLN A 47 -9.34 -2.72 -11.20
CA GLN A 47 -10.58 -3.00 -11.92
C GLN A 47 -11.78 -3.26 -11.00
N LEU A 48 -11.65 -4.13 -9.98
CA LEU A 48 -12.78 -4.47 -9.12
C LEU A 48 -13.29 -3.27 -8.32
N TRP A 49 -12.41 -2.35 -7.94
CA TRP A 49 -12.80 -1.10 -7.33
C TRP A 49 -13.53 -0.20 -8.34
N ALA A 50 -12.99 -0.04 -9.55
CA ALA A 50 -13.58 0.79 -10.61
C ALA A 50 -14.97 0.32 -11.02
N GLU A 51 -15.21 -0.99 -11.03
CA GLU A 51 -16.48 -1.59 -11.45
C GLU A 51 -17.54 -1.61 -10.33
N ARG A 52 -17.12 -1.78 -9.06
CA ARG A 52 -18.05 -2.11 -7.97
C ARG A 52 -18.28 -0.96 -6.99
N TYR A 53 -17.43 0.07 -7.00
CA TYR A 53 -17.64 1.29 -6.21
C TYR A 53 -18.25 2.38 -7.11
N PRO A 54 -19.20 3.21 -6.62
CA PRO A 54 -19.98 4.12 -7.46
C PRO A 54 -19.22 5.39 -7.86
N PHE A 55 -18.10 5.24 -8.58
CA PHE A 55 -17.38 6.38 -9.16
C PHE A 55 -18.20 7.02 -10.29
N ARG A 56 -18.18 8.35 -10.36
CA ARG A 56 -18.95 9.13 -11.33
C ARG A 56 -18.08 9.95 -12.28
N THR A 57 -16.90 10.36 -11.81
CA THR A 57 -16.05 11.31 -12.54
C THR A 57 -14.66 10.73 -12.74
N GLU A 58 -14.09 10.99 -13.90
CA GLU A 58 -12.68 10.77 -14.20
C GLU A 58 -11.93 12.09 -14.16
N MET A 59 -10.79 12.15 -13.49
CA MET A 59 -9.98 13.36 -13.40
C MET A 59 -8.50 13.05 -13.68
N THR A 60 -7.95 13.73 -14.67
CA THR A 60 -6.51 13.65 -14.94
C THR A 60 -5.74 14.59 -14.01
N VAL A 61 -4.69 14.07 -13.38
CA VAL A 61 -3.75 14.82 -12.56
C VAL A 61 -2.35 14.68 -13.19
N PRO A 62 -1.67 15.77 -13.52
CA PRO A 62 -0.30 15.71 -14.03
C PRO A 62 0.61 14.95 -13.05
N GLY A 63 1.36 13.97 -13.55
CA GLY A 63 2.23 13.12 -12.73
C GLY A 63 1.58 11.81 -12.27
N ILE A 64 0.28 11.60 -12.54
CA ILE A 64 -0.41 10.32 -12.35
C ILE A 64 -0.69 9.72 -13.73
N GLU A 65 -0.33 8.46 -13.94
CA GLU A 65 -0.34 7.82 -15.25
C GLU A 65 -1.74 7.65 -15.82
N LYS A 66 -2.71 7.30 -15.00
CA LYS A 66 -4.10 7.06 -15.39
C LYS A 66 -5.05 8.05 -14.71
N PRO A 67 -6.18 8.40 -15.33
CA PRO A 67 -7.18 9.23 -14.68
C PRO A 67 -7.64 8.62 -13.34
N LEU A 68 -7.79 9.48 -12.34
CA LEU A 68 -8.43 9.13 -11.08
C LEU A 68 -9.91 8.84 -11.32
N ARG A 69 -10.47 7.91 -10.53
CA ARG A 69 -11.92 7.77 -10.40
C ARG A 69 -12.36 8.49 -9.12
N VAL A 70 -13.34 9.35 -9.23
CA VAL A 70 -13.84 10.16 -8.10
C VAL A 70 -15.33 9.87 -7.91
N SER A 71 -15.73 9.58 -6.68
CA SER A 71 -17.12 9.36 -6.30
C SER A 71 -17.73 10.61 -5.68
N ASP A 72 -19.06 10.71 -5.69
CA ASP A 72 -19.80 11.84 -5.12
C ASP A 72 -19.65 11.91 -3.59
N ASP A 73 -19.36 10.79 -2.94
CA ASP A 73 -19.18 10.68 -1.49
C ASP A 73 -17.73 10.94 -1.01
N GLY A 74 -16.83 11.33 -1.93
CA GLY A 74 -15.48 11.77 -1.61
C GLY A 74 -14.41 10.66 -1.57
N VAL A 75 -14.66 9.54 -2.23
CA VAL A 75 -13.66 8.49 -2.44
C VAL A 75 -12.92 8.73 -3.75
N VAL A 76 -11.61 8.62 -3.72
CA VAL A 76 -10.73 8.69 -4.89
C VAL A 76 -10.05 7.33 -5.06
N LEU A 77 -10.22 6.69 -6.21
CA LEU A 77 -9.47 5.51 -6.62
C LEU A 77 -8.31 5.96 -7.51
N MET A 78 -7.11 5.54 -7.17
CA MET A 78 -5.89 5.88 -7.87
C MET A 78 -5.09 4.64 -8.26
N LEU A 79 -4.79 4.52 -9.54
CA LEU A 79 -3.73 3.63 -10.04
C LEU A 79 -2.39 4.35 -9.84
N ALA A 80 -1.77 4.08 -8.69
CA ALA A 80 -0.61 4.83 -8.22
C ALA A 80 0.70 4.45 -8.92
N GLY A 81 0.73 3.26 -9.52
CA GLY A 81 1.93 2.71 -10.14
C GLY A 81 2.83 1.96 -9.16
N MET A 82 3.65 1.09 -9.70
CA MET A 82 4.56 0.24 -8.92
C MET A 82 5.85 0.98 -8.55
N ASN A 83 6.50 0.54 -7.48
CA ASN A 83 7.80 1.05 -7.02
C ASN A 83 7.76 2.58 -6.81
N ALA A 84 8.81 3.28 -7.24
CA ALA A 84 8.95 4.73 -7.06
C ALA A 84 7.82 5.58 -7.67
N ARG A 85 7.03 5.04 -8.60
CA ARG A 85 5.89 5.75 -9.20
C ARG A 85 4.81 6.08 -8.18
N VAL A 86 4.60 5.22 -7.17
CA VAL A 86 3.62 5.48 -6.12
C VAL A 86 3.91 6.77 -5.36
N ARG A 87 5.19 7.04 -5.07
CA ARG A 87 5.63 8.28 -4.42
C ARG A 87 5.29 9.51 -5.25
N GLN A 88 5.54 9.45 -6.56
CA GLN A 88 5.20 10.52 -7.50
C GLN A 88 3.68 10.76 -7.54
N SER A 89 2.89 9.70 -7.65
CA SER A 89 1.42 9.78 -7.75
C SER A 89 0.79 10.35 -6.48
N ILE A 90 1.23 9.92 -5.30
CA ILE A 90 0.79 10.46 -4.01
C ILE A 90 1.12 11.96 -3.92
N THR A 91 2.34 12.34 -4.29
CA THR A 91 2.78 13.74 -4.27
C THR A 91 1.94 14.59 -5.22
N ALA A 92 1.70 14.12 -6.45
CA ALA A 92 0.90 14.82 -7.44
C ALA A 92 -0.53 15.06 -6.94
N LEU A 93 -1.18 14.02 -6.39
CA LEU A 93 -2.54 14.15 -5.85
C LEU A 93 -2.59 15.10 -4.64
N ALA A 94 -1.68 14.93 -3.69
CA ALA A 94 -1.68 15.72 -2.46
C ALA A 94 -1.43 17.22 -2.69
N LEU A 95 -0.65 17.56 -3.71
CA LEU A 95 -0.34 18.95 -4.05
C LEU A 95 -1.30 19.58 -5.07
N ASP A 96 -2.16 18.81 -5.71
CA ASP A 96 -3.15 19.33 -6.65
C ASP A 96 -4.22 20.16 -5.91
N PRO A 97 -4.39 21.47 -6.24
CA PRO A 97 -5.29 22.35 -5.52
C PRO A 97 -6.78 22.01 -5.68
N ARG A 98 -7.12 21.15 -6.64
CA ARG A 98 -8.50 20.68 -6.85
C ARG A 98 -8.96 19.71 -5.78
N PHE A 99 -8.03 19.13 -5.00
CA PHE A 99 -8.32 18.11 -3.97
C PHE A 99 -7.90 18.61 -2.57
N ASP A 100 -8.76 18.41 -1.61
CA ASP A 100 -8.45 18.58 -0.19
C ASP A 100 -8.19 17.23 0.47
N THR A 101 -6.92 16.87 0.60
CA THR A 101 -6.47 15.59 1.15
C THR A 101 -6.04 15.67 2.61
N ARG A 102 -6.16 16.83 3.26
CA ARG A 102 -5.65 17.10 4.62
C ARG A 102 -6.16 16.12 5.69
N ARG A 103 -7.35 15.58 5.50
CA ARG A 103 -8.01 14.64 6.42
C ARG A 103 -8.31 13.29 5.78
N ALA A 104 -7.87 13.10 4.54
CA ALA A 104 -8.10 11.87 3.81
C ALA A 104 -7.45 10.67 4.50
N TYR A 105 -8.16 9.55 4.49
CA TYR A 105 -7.57 8.25 4.78
C TYR A 105 -6.93 7.70 3.51
N TRP A 106 -5.77 7.06 3.67
CA TRP A 106 -5.02 6.44 2.57
C TRP A 106 -5.05 4.94 2.76
N LEU A 107 -5.81 4.24 1.93
CA LEU A 107 -5.93 2.80 1.95
C LEU A 107 -5.09 2.19 0.84
N VAL A 108 -4.00 1.54 1.17
CA VAL A 108 -3.33 0.62 0.25
C VAL A 108 -4.17 -0.64 0.15
N ALA A 109 -4.61 -0.99 -1.06
CA ALA A 109 -5.44 -2.16 -1.34
C ALA A 109 -4.81 -2.96 -2.48
N GLY A 110 -3.75 -3.69 -2.18
CA GLY A 110 -2.91 -4.37 -3.17
C GLY A 110 -2.60 -5.82 -2.83
N ILE A 111 -2.12 -6.56 -3.84
CA ILE A 111 -1.67 -7.94 -3.67
C ILE A 111 -0.24 -8.00 -3.12
N ALA A 112 0.16 -9.17 -2.64
CA ALA A 112 1.48 -9.44 -2.08
C ALA A 112 1.84 -10.93 -2.15
N GLY A 113 3.13 -11.22 -1.95
CA GLY A 113 3.58 -12.56 -1.61
C GLY A 113 3.43 -12.82 -0.11
N VAL A 114 2.75 -13.91 0.27
CA VAL A 114 2.56 -14.27 1.68
C VAL A 114 3.63 -15.25 2.16
N ASP A 115 4.14 -15.00 3.38
CA ASP A 115 4.92 -16.00 4.10
C ASP A 115 4.02 -17.18 4.50
N PRO A 116 4.31 -18.43 4.07
CA PRO A 116 3.48 -19.58 4.41
C PRO A 116 3.42 -19.88 5.93
N GLU A 117 4.34 -19.36 6.74
CA GLU A 117 4.22 -19.46 8.21
C GLU A 117 3.24 -18.44 8.80
N ALA A 118 2.96 -17.33 8.11
CA ALA A 118 2.05 -16.29 8.57
C ALA A 118 0.63 -16.48 8.02
N GLY A 119 0.49 -16.87 6.76
CA GLY A 119 -0.79 -16.95 6.09
C GLY A 119 -0.81 -17.91 4.90
N SER A 120 -1.99 -18.04 4.32
CA SER A 120 -2.27 -18.86 3.15
C SER A 120 -2.60 -17.98 1.96
N ILE A 121 -2.44 -18.56 0.75
CA ILE A 121 -2.85 -17.89 -0.49
C ILE A 121 -4.34 -17.50 -0.48
N GLY A 122 -4.67 -16.33 -0.98
CA GLY A 122 -6.00 -15.74 -0.92
C GLY A 122 -6.32 -15.03 0.39
N SER A 123 -5.45 -15.13 1.42
CA SER A 123 -5.62 -14.41 2.69
C SER A 123 -5.37 -12.91 2.57
N ALA A 124 -5.91 -12.14 3.52
CA ALA A 124 -5.74 -10.69 3.61
C ALA A 124 -5.11 -10.29 4.95
N ALA A 125 -4.08 -9.46 4.93
CA ALA A 125 -3.42 -8.96 6.13
C ALA A 125 -3.56 -7.44 6.26
N TRP A 126 -3.98 -6.99 7.44
CA TRP A 126 -3.81 -5.61 7.89
C TRP A 126 -2.46 -5.45 8.56
N ALA A 127 -1.63 -4.55 8.03
CA ALA A 127 -0.32 -4.29 8.61
C ALA A 127 -0.41 -3.36 9.82
N ARG A 128 0.36 -3.67 10.87
CA ARG A 128 0.61 -2.78 12.01
C ARG A 128 1.90 -1.98 11.80
N TYR A 129 2.83 -2.56 11.04
CA TYR A 129 4.09 -1.94 10.66
C TYR A 129 4.31 -2.11 9.16
N VAL A 130 4.86 -1.07 8.55
CA VAL A 130 5.48 -1.13 7.23
C VAL A 130 6.98 -1.06 7.42
N VAL A 131 7.71 -2.00 6.82
CA VAL A 131 9.17 -2.10 6.96
C VAL A 131 9.82 -1.94 5.59
N ASP A 132 10.83 -1.07 5.52
CA ASP A 132 11.69 -0.89 4.34
C ASP A 132 12.78 -1.96 4.31
N ALA A 133 13.00 -2.53 3.15
CA ALA A 133 14.09 -3.47 2.93
C ALA A 133 14.97 -3.11 1.70
N ASP A 134 14.81 -1.90 1.17
CA ASP A 134 15.68 -1.37 0.11
C ASP A 134 16.88 -0.61 0.65
N ALA A 135 16.72 0.12 1.76
CA ALA A 135 17.82 0.86 2.36
C ALA A 135 18.77 -0.07 3.15
N ALA A 136 19.49 -0.91 2.42
CA ALA A 136 20.37 -1.94 2.94
C ALA A 136 21.62 -2.10 2.08
N HIS A 137 22.66 -2.71 2.64
CA HIS A 137 23.75 -3.30 1.86
C HIS A 137 23.34 -4.70 1.41
N GLU A 138 23.69 -5.06 0.18
CA GLU A 138 23.55 -6.42 -0.33
C GLU A 138 24.90 -6.90 -0.89
N MET A 139 25.37 -8.04 -0.38
CA MET A 139 26.51 -8.78 -0.85
C MET A 139 26.02 -10.09 -1.45
N ASP A 140 26.62 -10.57 -2.52
CA ASP A 140 26.29 -11.85 -3.12
C ASP A 140 26.47 -12.99 -2.09
N ASP A 141 25.46 -13.84 -1.92
CA ASP A 141 25.46 -14.89 -0.91
C ASP A 141 26.61 -15.92 -1.11
N ARG A 142 27.26 -15.94 -2.30
CA ARG A 142 28.45 -16.77 -2.57
C ARG A 142 29.74 -16.15 -2.03
N GLU A 143 29.75 -14.87 -1.69
CA GLU A 143 30.93 -14.11 -1.25
C GLU A 143 30.86 -13.72 0.24
N ILE A 144 29.75 -14.05 0.92
CA ILE A 144 29.60 -13.71 2.33
C ILE A 144 30.54 -14.53 3.23
N PRO A 145 30.93 -13.99 4.41
CA PRO A 145 31.58 -14.75 5.45
C PRO A 145 30.80 -16.03 5.82
N LYS A 146 31.50 -17.11 6.13
CA LYS A 146 30.89 -18.43 6.38
C LYS A 146 29.91 -18.47 7.56
N ASP A 147 30.04 -17.54 8.49
CA ASP A 147 29.20 -17.37 9.66
C ASP A 147 28.00 -16.44 9.43
N TRP A 148 27.86 -15.90 8.23
CA TRP A 148 26.71 -15.06 7.89
C TRP A 148 25.55 -15.90 7.34
N PRO A 149 24.32 -15.67 7.79
CA PRO A 149 23.15 -16.40 7.29
C PRO A 149 22.67 -15.95 5.91
N TRP A 150 22.98 -14.70 5.50
CA TRP A 150 22.64 -14.06 4.23
C TRP A 150 23.48 -12.80 4.00
N GLY A 151 23.47 -12.29 2.75
CA GLY A 151 24.24 -11.13 2.34
C GLY A 151 23.57 -9.77 2.52
N ILE A 152 22.37 -9.69 3.13
CA ILE A 152 21.67 -8.41 3.33
C ILE A 152 21.85 -7.93 4.76
N TYR A 153 22.29 -6.68 4.93
CA TYR A 153 22.53 -6.09 6.25
C TYR A 153 22.28 -4.58 6.25
N SER A 154 21.97 -4.03 7.43
CA SER A 154 21.58 -2.63 7.59
C SER A 154 22.71 -1.66 7.21
N LEU A 155 22.33 -0.49 6.71
CA LEU A 155 23.26 0.60 6.45
C LEU A 155 24.06 0.94 7.72
N ARG A 156 25.33 1.30 7.55
CA ARG A 156 26.29 1.64 8.61
C ARG A 156 26.54 0.52 9.63
N THR A 157 26.22 -0.71 9.27
CA THR A 157 26.64 -1.91 10.03
C THR A 157 27.67 -2.70 9.22
N ARG A 158 28.22 -3.75 9.81
CA ARG A 158 29.23 -4.59 9.15
C ARG A 158 28.83 -6.07 9.14
N LYS A 159 27.58 -6.40 9.50
CA LYS A 159 27.07 -7.77 9.52
C LYS A 159 25.54 -7.80 9.58
N PRO A 160 24.92 -8.92 9.17
CA PRO A 160 23.48 -9.16 9.33
C PRO A 160 23.04 -9.16 10.80
N GLY A 161 21.74 -8.95 11.05
CA GLY A 161 21.13 -9.04 12.37
C GLY A 161 21.48 -7.89 13.32
N VAL A 162 22.07 -6.81 12.80
CA VAL A 162 22.34 -5.59 13.58
C VAL A 162 21.52 -4.44 13.02
N LYS A 163 20.74 -3.80 13.90
CA LYS A 163 19.97 -2.59 13.56
C LYS A 163 20.91 -1.45 13.28
N GLY A 164 20.82 -0.88 12.10
CA GLY A 164 21.69 0.19 11.63
C GLY A 164 21.09 1.58 11.82
N SER A 165 21.74 2.56 11.19
CA SER A 165 21.27 3.94 11.13
C SER A 165 20.23 4.11 10.03
N THR A 166 19.29 5.04 10.26
CA THR A 166 18.31 5.51 9.26
C THR A 166 18.79 6.75 8.50
N ASP A 167 20.05 7.14 8.65
CA ASP A 167 20.59 8.35 8.03
C ASP A 167 20.40 8.33 6.50
N GLY A 168 19.71 9.34 5.99
CA GLY A 168 19.42 9.49 4.56
C GLY A 168 18.15 8.78 4.08
N ALA A 169 17.45 8.06 4.96
CA ALA A 169 16.09 7.55 4.72
C ALA A 169 15.10 8.24 5.65
N THR A 170 13.85 8.38 5.24
CA THR A 170 12.79 8.94 6.10
C THR A 170 12.43 8.01 7.25
N GLY A 171 12.75 6.74 7.13
CA GLY A 171 12.56 5.70 8.13
C GLY A 171 12.86 4.32 7.55
N MET A 172 13.06 3.36 8.43
CA MET A 172 13.19 1.93 8.09
C MET A 172 11.95 1.15 8.53
N VAL A 173 11.17 1.72 9.44
CA VAL A 173 9.94 1.15 9.96
C VAL A 173 8.96 2.26 10.29
N TRP A 174 7.73 2.08 9.87
CA TRP A 174 6.62 3.00 10.18
C TRP A 174 5.53 2.22 10.93
N PRO A 175 5.40 2.46 12.24
CA PRO A 175 4.24 1.98 12.98
C PRO A 175 2.99 2.74 12.48
N LEU A 176 1.96 1.99 12.11
CA LEU A 176 0.66 2.55 11.76
C LEU A 176 -0.16 2.81 13.04
N ASP A 177 -1.21 3.63 12.93
CA ASP A 177 -2.08 3.88 14.09
C ASP A 177 -2.79 2.58 14.51
N MET A 178 -2.43 2.06 15.69
CA MET A 178 -2.90 0.77 16.18
C MET A 178 -4.41 0.76 16.45
N GLY A 179 -5.00 1.90 16.81
CA GLY A 179 -6.44 2.04 16.98
C GLY A 179 -7.16 1.88 15.65
N LEU A 180 -6.68 2.60 14.62
CA LEU A 180 -7.24 2.55 13.27
C LEU A 180 -7.08 1.14 12.65
N VAL A 181 -5.91 0.52 12.77
CA VAL A 181 -5.67 -0.84 12.26
C VAL A 181 -6.55 -1.86 12.98
N SER A 182 -6.64 -1.80 14.32
CA SER A 182 -7.47 -2.71 15.11
C SER A 182 -8.96 -2.55 14.78
N TRP A 183 -9.39 -1.32 14.53
CA TRP A 183 -10.76 -1.04 14.09
C TRP A 183 -11.04 -1.65 12.72
N ALA A 184 -10.16 -1.46 11.73
CA ALA A 184 -10.32 -2.05 10.40
C ALA A 184 -10.32 -3.58 10.44
N TYR A 185 -9.41 -4.17 11.21
CA TYR A 185 -9.36 -5.61 11.44
C TYR A 185 -10.65 -6.12 12.11
N GLY A 186 -11.10 -5.49 13.18
CA GLY A 186 -12.33 -5.88 13.88
C GLY A 186 -13.58 -5.83 13.00
N LEU A 187 -13.62 -4.88 12.06
CA LEU A 187 -14.73 -4.78 11.08
C LEU A 187 -14.69 -5.90 10.04
N THR A 188 -13.52 -6.46 9.74
CA THR A 188 -13.31 -7.34 8.58
C THR A 188 -12.80 -8.74 8.91
N ALA A 189 -12.47 -9.03 10.16
CA ALA A 189 -11.91 -10.32 10.58
C ALA A 189 -12.78 -11.55 10.19
N GLY A 190 -14.09 -11.36 10.13
CA GLY A 190 -15.05 -12.40 9.73
C GLY A 190 -15.40 -12.42 8.25
N THR A 191 -14.71 -11.62 7.40
CA THR A 191 -14.99 -11.59 5.96
C THR A 191 -14.67 -12.95 5.33
N GLU A 192 -15.66 -13.52 4.65
CA GLU A 192 -15.47 -14.76 3.89
C GLU A 192 -14.66 -14.47 2.62
N LEU A 193 -13.53 -15.16 2.48
CA LEU A 193 -12.63 -15.03 1.34
C LEU A 193 -12.81 -16.20 0.36
N PRO A 194 -12.57 -15.97 -0.94
CA PRO A 194 -12.69 -17.04 -1.94
C PRO A 194 -11.73 -18.19 -1.65
N ASP A 195 -12.25 -19.40 -1.67
CA ASP A 195 -11.46 -20.62 -1.62
C ASP A 195 -12.00 -21.63 -2.64
N ASN A 196 -11.14 -22.13 -3.50
CA ASN A 196 -11.49 -23.04 -4.57
C ASN A 196 -10.42 -24.13 -4.75
N ASP A 197 -10.68 -25.10 -5.64
CA ASP A 197 -9.77 -26.23 -5.87
C ASP A 197 -8.38 -25.79 -6.33
N ARG A 198 -8.26 -24.72 -7.11
CA ARG A 198 -6.96 -24.20 -7.56
C ARG A 198 -6.15 -23.69 -6.38
N LEU A 199 -6.77 -22.93 -5.49
CA LEU A 199 -6.10 -22.41 -4.28
C LEU A 199 -5.76 -23.56 -3.32
N ARG A 200 -6.65 -24.51 -3.14
CA ARG A 200 -6.37 -25.73 -2.34
C ARG A 200 -5.18 -26.51 -2.88
N ALA A 201 -5.11 -26.69 -4.18
CA ALA A 201 -3.97 -27.34 -4.84
C ALA A 201 -2.67 -26.54 -4.71
N ALA A 202 -2.75 -25.20 -4.83
CA ALA A 202 -1.59 -24.32 -4.73
C ALA A 202 -0.96 -24.36 -3.33
N ARG A 203 -1.77 -24.43 -2.25
CA ARG A 203 -1.29 -24.47 -0.88
C ARG A 203 -0.96 -25.89 -0.37
N ALA A 204 -1.39 -26.92 -1.07
CA ALA A 204 -1.07 -28.29 -0.71
C ALA A 204 0.45 -28.56 -0.78
N GLY A 205 1.00 -29.22 0.23
CA GLY A 205 2.40 -29.61 0.26
C GLY A 205 3.37 -28.58 0.83
N TYR A 206 2.88 -27.44 1.34
CA TYR A 206 3.71 -26.57 2.18
C TYR A 206 3.94 -27.22 3.53
N ALA A 207 5.15 -27.09 4.08
CA ALA A 207 5.51 -27.65 5.39
C ALA A 207 4.86 -26.87 6.54
N ALA A 208 4.69 -25.54 6.38
CA ALA A 208 4.04 -24.71 7.36
C ALA A 208 2.52 -24.94 7.36
N VAL A 209 1.98 -25.37 8.50
CA VAL A 209 0.54 -25.66 8.68
C VAL A 209 -0.30 -24.44 8.29
N THR A 210 0.11 -23.22 8.69
CA THR A 210 -0.61 -21.97 8.38
C THR A 210 -0.78 -21.78 6.89
N GLY A 211 0.25 -22.08 6.10
CA GLY A 211 0.20 -21.98 4.64
C GLY A 211 -0.80 -22.92 3.98
N THR A 212 -1.18 -24.02 4.63
CA THR A 212 -2.13 -25.01 4.12
C THR A 212 -3.59 -24.75 4.51
N LEU A 213 -3.84 -23.81 5.43
CA LEU A 213 -5.18 -23.48 5.91
C LEU A 213 -5.99 -22.69 4.86
N PRO A 214 -7.32 -22.68 4.96
CA PRO A 214 -8.16 -21.78 4.16
C PRO A 214 -7.76 -20.30 4.34
N PRO A 215 -8.00 -19.45 3.33
CA PRO A 215 -7.72 -18.02 3.42
C PRO A 215 -8.52 -17.36 4.54
N LYS A 216 -7.90 -16.38 5.19
CA LYS A 216 -8.49 -15.62 6.29
C LYS A 216 -8.00 -14.18 6.31
N VAL A 217 -8.72 -13.31 7.02
CA VAL A 217 -8.23 -11.97 7.38
C VAL A 217 -7.43 -12.07 8.68
N PHE A 218 -6.25 -11.43 8.74
CA PHE A 218 -5.39 -11.48 9.91
C PHE A 218 -4.55 -10.20 10.05
N LEU A 219 -3.79 -10.08 11.16
CA LEU A 219 -2.80 -9.03 11.37
C LEU A 219 -1.42 -9.57 11.03
N GLY A 220 -0.67 -8.86 10.18
CA GLY A 220 0.66 -9.29 9.78
C GLY A 220 1.40 -8.20 9.01
N GLU A 221 2.72 -8.10 9.20
CA GLU A 221 3.47 -6.94 8.78
C GLU A 221 3.85 -6.97 7.30
N SER A 222 3.92 -5.77 6.73
CA SER A 222 4.32 -5.52 5.36
C SER A 222 5.81 -5.24 5.27
N LEU A 223 6.49 -5.96 4.37
CA LEU A 223 7.88 -5.71 3.97
C LEU A 223 7.91 -5.22 2.54
N GLY A 224 8.36 -3.98 2.32
CA GLY A 224 8.48 -3.37 1.00
C GLY A 224 9.90 -3.43 0.44
N THR A 225 10.03 -3.86 -0.83
CA THR A 225 11.27 -3.77 -1.61
C THR A 225 10.96 -3.38 -3.04
N ALA A 226 11.82 -2.62 -3.70
CA ALA A 226 11.67 -2.30 -5.13
C ALA A 226 11.87 -3.52 -6.05
N ARG A 227 12.34 -4.64 -5.50
CA ARG A 227 12.60 -5.87 -6.23
C ARG A 227 11.59 -6.94 -5.85
N PHE A 228 11.11 -7.69 -6.85
CA PHE A 228 10.47 -8.96 -6.60
C PHE A 228 11.52 -9.96 -6.14
N TRP A 229 11.30 -10.56 -4.98
CA TRP A 229 12.15 -11.63 -4.47
C TRP A 229 11.30 -12.83 -4.03
N HIS A 230 11.89 -13.99 -4.09
CA HIS A 230 11.30 -15.22 -3.56
C HIS A 230 12.41 -16.20 -3.19
N GLY A 231 12.04 -17.22 -2.45
CA GLY A 231 12.94 -18.25 -2.00
C GLY A 231 13.03 -18.34 -0.49
N GLU A 232 13.25 -19.55 0.02
CA GLU A 232 13.19 -19.84 1.44
C GLU A 232 14.26 -19.07 2.25
N ALA A 233 15.47 -18.95 1.72
CA ALA A 233 16.54 -18.17 2.36
C ALA A 233 16.17 -16.69 2.49
N ARG A 234 15.60 -16.10 1.43
CA ARG A 234 15.11 -14.72 1.45
C ARG A 234 13.92 -14.56 2.38
N ASN A 235 13.06 -15.57 2.49
CA ASN A 235 11.92 -15.55 3.41
C ASN A 235 12.38 -15.55 4.88
N ARG A 236 13.40 -16.35 5.22
CA ARG A 236 14.03 -16.31 6.57
C ARG A 236 14.64 -14.94 6.87
N TRP A 237 15.37 -14.36 5.90
CA TRP A 237 15.89 -12.99 6.02
C TRP A 237 14.77 -11.99 6.29
N ALA A 238 13.67 -12.05 5.53
CA ALA A 238 12.54 -11.14 5.69
C ALA A 238 11.92 -11.20 7.10
N ARG A 239 11.77 -12.41 7.67
CA ARG A 239 11.29 -12.59 9.05
C ARG A 239 12.22 -11.93 10.05
N ASP A 240 13.54 -12.17 9.94
CA ASP A 240 14.51 -11.59 10.86
C ASP A 240 14.65 -10.08 10.66
N TRP A 241 14.52 -9.60 9.42
CA TRP A 241 14.54 -8.17 9.11
C TRP A 241 13.35 -7.43 9.74
N VAL A 242 12.14 -7.92 9.57
CA VAL A 242 10.95 -7.35 10.19
C VAL A 242 11.04 -7.40 11.71
N ARG A 243 11.41 -8.54 12.28
CA ARG A 243 11.58 -8.70 13.72
C ARG A 243 12.61 -7.71 14.28
N MET A 244 13.76 -7.57 13.64
CA MET A 244 14.81 -6.65 14.04
C MET A 244 14.34 -5.19 14.02
N TRP A 245 13.69 -4.75 12.94
CA TRP A 245 13.28 -3.34 12.80
C TRP A 245 12.07 -2.99 13.67
N THR A 246 11.23 -3.95 14.01
CA THR A 246 10.05 -3.75 14.87
C THR A 246 10.33 -4.04 16.35
N ASP A 247 11.58 -4.29 16.74
CA ASP A 247 11.96 -4.66 18.12
C ASP A 247 11.13 -5.86 18.63
N ASP A 248 11.06 -6.93 17.84
CA ASP A 248 10.31 -8.17 18.06
C ASP A 248 8.77 -8.02 18.14
N ALA A 249 8.21 -6.82 17.90
CA ALA A 249 6.76 -6.59 17.97
C ALA A 249 6.00 -7.03 16.71
N GLY A 250 6.68 -7.10 15.56
CA GLY A 250 6.08 -7.44 14.27
C GLY A 250 6.39 -8.85 13.79
N VAL A 251 5.46 -9.41 13.03
CA VAL A 251 5.60 -10.71 12.36
C VAL A 251 5.51 -10.50 10.86
N PHE A 252 6.58 -10.78 10.13
CA PHE A 252 6.57 -10.70 8.67
C PHE A 252 5.45 -11.56 8.09
N ALA A 253 4.65 -10.97 7.22
CA ALA A 253 3.55 -11.66 6.58
C ALA A 253 3.48 -11.43 5.07
N MET A 254 3.67 -10.19 4.61
CA MET A 254 3.42 -9.80 3.22
C MET A 254 4.62 -9.08 2.62
N SER A 255 5.07 -9.58 1.47
CA SER A 255 6.12 -8.97 0.64
C SER A 255 5.50 -8.22 -0.54
N ASN A 256 5.85 -6.95 -0.71
CA ASN A 256 5.35 -6.09 -1.77
C ASN A 256 6.43 -5.11 -2.27
N CYS A 257 6.08 -4.24 -3.22
CA CYS A 257 7.04 -3.33 -3.83
C CYS A 257 6.83 -1.84 -3.46
N GLU A 258 5.79 -1.47 -2.72
CA GLU A 258 5.38 -0.06 -2.65
C GLU A 258 5.18 0.51 -1.24
N ASP A 259 4.83 -0.30 -0.24
CA ASP A 259 4.31 0.22 1.03
C ASP A 259 5.28 1.15 1.76
N HIS A 260 6.57 0.81 1.76
CA HIS A 260 7.61 1.68 2.33
C HIS A 260 7.68 3.03 1.60
N GLN A 261 7.46 3.04 0.28
CA GLN A 261 7.45 4.26 -0.53
C GLN A 261 6.16 5.07 -0.36
N VAL A 262 5.03 4.42 -0.08
CA VAL A 262 3.78 5.09 0.32
C VAL A 262 4.00 5.84 1.63
N MET A 263 4.57 5.17 2.63
CA MET A 263 4.85 5.78 3.93
C MET A 263 5.87 6.90 3.82
N ASP A 264 6.95 6.71 3.05
CA ASP A 264 7.97 7.71 2.80
C ASP A 264 7.36 8.98 2.19
N ALA A 265 6.52 8.84 1.15
CA ALA A 265 5.85 9.96 0.51
C ALA A 265 4.95 10.73 1.49
N LEU A 266 4.13 10.03 2.26
CA LEU A 266 3.18 10.66 3.18
C LEU A 266 3.88 11.35 4.36
N VAL A 267 4.95 10.75 4.89
CA VAL A 267 5.76 11.35 5.96
C VAL A 267 6.48 12.60 5.46
N LEU A 268 7.07 12.57 4.26
CA LEU A 268 7.73 13.74 3.66
C LEU A 268 6.75 14.87 3.33
N LEU A 269 5.49 14.54 2.99
CA LEU A 269 4.46 15.55 2.69
C LEU A 269 3.78 16.11 3.95
N ALA A 270 3.85 15.41 5.09
CA ALA A 270 3.17 15.81 6.32
C ALA A 270 3.45 17.26 6.78
N PRO A 271 4.71 17.78 6.70
CA PRO A 271 4.99 19.18 7.07
C PRO A 271 4.24 20.22 6.20
N SER A 272 3.81 19.85 5.00
CA SER A 272 3.00 20.73 4.15
C SER A 272 1.55 20.92 4.67
N GLY A 273 1.13 20.11 5.64
CA GLY A 273 -0.25 20.08 6.15
C GLY A 273 -1.27 19.52 5.13
N ARG A 274 -0.81 18.93 4.01
CA ARG A 274 -1.68 18.38 2.96
C ARG A 274 -2.10 16.94 3.22
N VAL A 275 -1.38 16.22 4.07
CA VAL A 275 -1.65 14.82 4.43
C VAL A 275 -1.43 14.60 5.92
N ASP A 276 -2.08 13.58 6.48
CA ASP A 276 -1.86 13.10 7.85
C ASP A 276 -1.41 11.61 7.81
N PRO A 277 -0.12 11.30 8.04
CA PRO A 277 0.40 9.93 7.96
C PRO A 277 -0.22 8.96 8.98
N ARG A 278 -0.92 9.46 10.01
CA ARG A 278 -1.66 8.60 10.96
C ARG A 278 -2.93 8.01 10.35
N ARG A 279 -3.37 8.52 9.18
CA ARG A 279 -4.58 8.09 8.47
C ARG A 279 -4.29 7.08 7.37
N VAL A 280 -3.32 6.23 7.60
CA VAL A 280 -2.91 5.19 6.65
C VAL A 280 -3.37 3.83 7.13
N LEU A 281 -3.93 3.07 6.20
CA LEU A 281 -4.25 1.66 6.33
C LEU A 281 -3.55 0.89 5.21
N VAL A 282 -2.89 -0.18 5.55
CA VAL A 282 -2.24 -1.06 4.58
C VAL A 282 -2.90 -2.42 4.63
N LEU A 283 -3.59 -2.76 3.54
CA LEU A 283 -4.21 -4.05 3.29
C LEU A 283 -3.46 -4.73 2.16
N ARG A 284 -2.79 -5.84 2.47
CA ARG A 284 -2.15 -6.69 1.46
C ARG A 284 -2.80 -8.06 1.40
N THR A 285 -2.97 -8.58 0.19
CA THR A 285 -3.68 -9.83 -0.05
C THR A 285 -2.82 -10.82 -0.82
N ALA A 286 -2.86 -12.06 -0.41
CA ALA A 286 -1.93 -13.09 -0.86
C ALA A 286 -2.25 -13.59 -2.27
N SER A 287 -1.48 -13.16 -3.27
CA SER A 287 -1.55 -13.65 -4.65
C SER A 287 -0.58 -14.81 -4.94
N ASN A 288 0.47 -14.93 -4.16
CA ASN A 288 1.49 -15.97 -4.24
C ASN A 288 2.12 -16.19 -2.88
N PHE A 289 2.87 -17.28 -2.74
CA PHE A 289 3.76 -17.47 -1.59
C PHE A 289 5.12 -16.83 -1.83
N THR A 290 5.82 -16.45 -0.77
CA THR A 290 7.18 -15.87 -0.83
C THR A 290 8.25 -16.89 -1.23
N HIS A 291 7.96 -18.18 -1.18
CA HIS A 291 8.82 -19.23 -1.70
C HIS A 291 8.01 -20.41 -2.23
N ALA A 292 8.63 -21.21 -3.10
CA ALA A 292 8.05 -22.43 -3.62
C ALA A 292 7.91 -23.49 -2.51
N ARG A 293 6.91 -24.37 -2.64
CA ARG A 293 6.81 -25.56 -1.79
C ARG A 293 7.98 -26.52 -2.05
N PRO A 294 8.32 -27.40 -1.10
CA PRO A 294 9.37 -28.40 -1.30
C PRO A 294 9.17 -29.23 -2.58
N GLY A 295 10.23 -29.36 -3.37
CA GLY A 295 10.22 -30.12 -4.63
C GLY A 295 9.57 -29.43 -5.84
N ALA A 296 9.02 -28.23 -5.68
CA ALA A 296 8.53 -27.43 -6.81
C ALA A 296 9.66 -26.60 -7.45
N ASP A 297 9.45 -26.20 -8.71
CA ASP A 297 10.38 -25.28 -9.38
C ASP A 297 10.40 -23.93 -8.68
N PRO A 298 11.55 -23.48 -8.17
CA PRO A 298 11.65 -22.19 -7.46
C PRO A 298 11.39 -20.99 -8.37
N VAL A 299 11.52 -21.12 -9.69
CA VAL A 299 11.29 -20.02 -10.64
C VAL A 299 9.80 -19.71 -10.79
N PHE A 300 8.91 -20.66 -10.55
CA PHE A 300 7.47 -20.51 -10.69
C PHE A 300 6.75 -20.47 -9.33
N ALA A 301 7.13 -19.51 -8.49
CA ALA A 301 6.48 -19.32 -7.18
C ALA A 301 5.03 -18.77 -7.27
N PHE A 302 4.57 -18.38 -8.49
CA PHE A 302 3.21 -17.87 -8.69
C PHE A 302 2.18 -19.01 -8.65
N ALA A 303 1.19 -18.83 -7.79
CA ALA A 303 0.14 -19.82 -7.63
C ALA A 303 -0.99 -19.60 -8.65
N PRO A 304 -1.42 -20.63 -9.39
CA PRO A 304 -2.59 -20.55 -10.26
C PRO A 304 -3.84 -20.09 -9.48
N GLY A 305 -4.51 -19.05 -9.99
CA GLY A 305 -5.69 -18.47 -9.35
C GLY A 305 -5.40 -17.53 -8.19
N GLY A 306 -4.12 -17.31 -7.87
CA GLY A 306 -3.73 -16.44 -6.75
C GLY A 306 -3.97 -14.97 -7.03
N LEU A 307 -3.76 -14.50 -8.25
CA LEU A 307 -4.05 -13.12 -8.65
C LEU A 307 -5.53 -12.81 -8.42
N GLU A 308 -6.43 -13.61 -8.99
CA GLU A 308 -7.88 -13.42 -8.90
C GLU A 308 -8.35 -13.45 -7.44
N ALA A 309 -7.83 -14.39 -6.64
CA ALA A 309 -8.17 -14.48 -5.22
C ALA A 309 -7.66 -13.26 -4.44
N GLY A 310 -6.44 -12.81 -4.74
CA GLY A 310 -5.85 -11.63 -4.10
C GLY A 310 -6.65 -10.36 -4.38
N VAL A 311 -6.92 -10.04 -5.65
CA VAL A 311 -7.66 -8.82 -6.01
C VAL A 311 -9.10 -8.85 -5.50
N GLU A 312 -9.76 -10.02 -5.51
CA GLU A 312 -11.09 -10.19 -4.92
C GLU A 312 -11.06 -9.98 -3.40
N ALA A 313 -10.06 -10.52 -2.70
CA ALA A 313 -9.89 -10.33 -1.26
C ALA A 313 -9.64 -8.85 -0.91
N ALA A 314 -8.83 -8.14 -1.71
CA ALA A 314 -8.56 -6.72 -1.50
C ALA A 314 -9.84 -5.87 -1.56
N TYR A 315 -10.71 -6.15 -2.52
CA TYR A 315 -12.01 -5.48 -2.60
C TYR A 315 -12.96 -5.88 -1.46
N ARG A 316 -13.11 -7.19 -1.18
CA ARG A 316 -14.03 -7.68 -0.14
C ARG A 316 -13.69 -7.18 1.25
N VAL A 317 -12.40 -7.11 1.57
CA VAL A 317 -11.92 -6.66 2.88
C VAL A 317 -11.81 -5.13 2.94
N GLY A 318 -11.35 -4.49 1.87
CA GLY A 318 -11.15 -3.04 1.84
C GLY A 318 -12.44 -2.23 1.73
N SER A 319 -13.40 -2.68 0.90
CA SER A 319 -14.60 -1.88 0.61
C SER A 319 -15.52 -1.63 1.81
N PRO A 320 -15.72 -2.56 2.77
CA PRO A 320 -16.47 -2.26 4.00
C PRO A 320 -15.79 -1.18 4.85
N VAL A 321 -14.45 -1.17 4.90
CA VAL A 321 -13.69 -0.15 5.63
C VAL A 321 -13.85 1.23 4.97
N VAL A 322 -13.77 1.31 3.65
CA VAL A 322 -14.01 2.56 2.90
C VAL A 322 -15.40 3.10 3.19
N ARG A 323 -16.44 2.26 3.08
CA ARG A 323 -17.83 2.65 3.37
C ARG A 323 -17.99 3.14 4.81
N ALA A 324 -17.46 2.41 5.78
CA ALA A 324 -17.55 2.80 7.18
C ALA A 324 -16.82 4.13 7.47
N LEU A 325 -15.69 4.42 6.81
CA LEU A 325 -15.01 5.71 6.90
C LEU A 325 -15.85 6.85 6.31
N VAL A 326 -16.49 6.61 5.17
CA VAL A 326 -17.37 7.59 4.51
C VAL A 326 -18.61 7.87 5.35
N ASP A 327 -19.31 6.81 5.80
CA ASP A 327 -20.52 6.94 6.59
C ASP A 327 -20.25 7.62 7.95
N GLY A 328 -19.13 7.29 8.57
CA GLY A 328 -18.67 7.89 9.82
C GLY A 328 -17.96 9.22 9.68
N TRP A 329 -17.89 9.81 8.48
CA TRP A 329 -17.08 10.99 8.21
C TRP A 329 -17.29 12.18 9.16
N PRO A 330 -18.51 12.51 9.62
CA PRO A 330 -18.71 13.61 10.58
C PRO A 330 -17.86 13.46 11.85
N THR A 331 -17.58 12.23 12.26
CA THR A 331 -16.70 11.89 13.38
C THR A 331 -15.27 11.67 12.92
N TYR A 332 -15.08 10.84 11.90
CA TYR A 332 -13.76 10.35 11.49
C TYR A 332 -12.90 11.38 10.77
N ALA A 333 -13.51 12.47 10.27
CA ALA A 333 -12.73 13.62 9.80
C ALA A 333 -11.91 14.30 10.91
N ARG A 334 -12.36 14.20 12.18
CA ARG A 334 -11.74 14.88 13.33
C ARG A 334 -10.99 13.94 14.26
N ARG A 335 -11.41 12.68 14.36
CA ARG A 335 -10.88 11.69 15.27
C ARG A 335 -10.73 10.36 14.53
N LEU A 336 -9.61 9.69 14.72
CA LEU A 336 -9.40 8.37 14.11
C LEU A 336 -10.38 7.32 14.70
N PRO A 337 -10.89 6.39 13.89
CA PRO A 337 -11.56 5.20 14.40
C PRO A 337 -10.66 4.45 15.38
N GLY A 338 -11.24 3.85 16.41
CA GLY A 338 -10.49 3.08 17.41
C GLY A 338 -9.65 3.91 18.39
N ALA A 339 -9.55 5.24 18.22
CA ALA A 339 -8.86 6.09 19.20
C ALA A 339 -9.57 6.02 20.59
N PRO A 340 -8.83 5.98 21.70
CA PRO A 340 -9.41 6.01 23.05
C PRO A 340 -10.38 7.20 23.22
N ARG A 341 -11.46 7.01 23.95
CA ARG A 341 -12.45 8.08 24.23
C ARG A 341 -11.90 9.17 25.11
#